data_2111351db44bc683278d587c86c49440
#
_entry.id   2111351db44bc683278d587c86c49440
#
_cell.length_a   1.000
_cell.length_b   1.000
_cell.length_c   1.000
_cell.angle_alpha   90.00
_cell.angle_beta   90.00
_cell.angle_gamma   90.00
#
_symmetry.space_group_name_H-M   'P 1'
#
loop_
_entity.id
_entity.type
_entity.pdbx_description
1 polymer ?
#
loop_
_entity_poly.entity_id
_entity_poly.type
_entity_poly.pdbx_seq_one_letter_code
_entity_poly.pdbx_strand_id
1 'polypeptide(L)'
;MRKSLATLLTALILFSCGWTPACIAEPTETDAIWEQISEAYIYAFPLVLTNATKTMSTNTDGSVTGRAPVNQINHAKKLADASFRTVVTPNVDTLYSQAWLDIGAEPMVYVLPETDRFCNVQLLDAWTNTAAVLEAPGAYAIAYSSWEGTLPEG
;
A
#
# COMPACT_ATOMS: atom_id res chain seq x y z
N MET A 1 -23.14 -53.93 -45.92
CA MET A 1 -21.73 -53.54 -45.66
C MET A 1 -21.33 -52.14 -46.14
N ARG A 2 -22.10 -51.45 -46.98
CA ARG A 2 -21.73 -50.07 -47.46
C ARG A 2 -22.09 -48.94 -46.52
N LYS A 3 -23.02 -49.12 -45.59
CA LYS A 3 -23.44 -48.08 -44.64
C LYS A 3 -22.48 -47.93 -43.44
N SER A 4 -21.75 -48.98 -43.10
CA SER A 4 -20.80 -48.97 -41.98
C SER A 4 -19.49 -48.23 -42.29
N LEU A 5 -19.09 -48.22 -43.58
CA LEU A 5 -17.86 -47.52 -43.97
C LEU A 5 -18.00 -46.03 -44.04
N ALA A 6 -19.18 -45.52 -44.45
CA ALA A 6 -19.47 -44.10 -44.51
C ALA A 6 -19.55 -43.45 -43.12
N THR A 7 -20.08 -44.16 -42.13
CA THR A 7 -20.16 -43.69 -40.75
C THR A 7 -18.81 -43.67 -40.06
N LEU A 8 -17.92 -44.58 -40.38
CA LEU A 8 -16.53 -44.54 -39.86
C LEU A 8 -15.71 -43.43 -40.44
N LEU A 9 -15.89 -43.11 -41.76
CA LEU A 9 -15.18 -42.03 -42.40
C LEU A 9 -15.63 -40.65 -41.89
N THR A 10 -16.94 -40.45 -41.62
CA THR A 10 -17.46 -39.20 -41.06
C THR A 10 -17.00 -39.01 -39.61
N ALA A 11 -16.89 -40.04 -38.80
CA ALA A 11 -16.37 -39.97 -37.44
C ALA A 11 -14.89 -39.64 -37.42
N LEU A 12 -14.09 -40.12 -38.38
CA LEU A 12 -12.67 -39.85 -38.48
C LEU A 12 -12.38 -38.40 -38.90
N ILE A 13 -13.22 -37.82 -39.78
CA ILE A 13 -13.08 -36.43 -40.22
C ILE A 13 -13.50 -35.43 -39.11
N LEU A 14 -14.45 -35.78 -38.28
CA LEU A 14 -14.88 -34.94 -37.14
C LEU A 14 -13.85 -34.95 -35.99
N PHE A 15 -13.06 -36.02 -35.86
CA PHE A 15 -12.03 -36.12 -34.83
C PHE A 15 -10.72 -35.39 -35.21
N SER A 16 -10.46 -35.19 -36.51
CA SER A 16 -9.27 -34.49 -36.98
C SER A 16 -9.40 -32.95 -37.03
N CYS A 17 -10.59 -32.42 -36.83
CA CYS A 17 -10.86 -30.97 -36.88
C CYS A 17 -10.91 -30.28 -35.52
N GLY A 18 -10.64 -30.99 -34.40
CA GLY A 18 -10.96 -30.51 -33.07
C GLY A 18 -9.79 -30.23 -32.12
N TRP A 19 -8.56 -30.51 -32.49
CA TRP A 19 -7.44 -30.22 -31.62
C TRP A 19 -6.23 -29.70 -32.40
N THR A 20 -6.28 -28.45 -32.80
CA THR A 20 -5.05 -27.70 -32.97
C THR A 20 -4.55 -27.39 -31.55
N PRO A 21 -3.40 -27.91 -31.11
CA PRO A 21 -2.79 -27.38 -29.91
C PRO A 21 -2.61 -25.88 -30.16
N ALA A 22 -3.20 -25.05 -29.31
CA ALA A 22 -2.89 -23.64 -29.33
C ALA A 22 -1.36 -23.57 -29.23
N CYS A 23 -0.73 -23.13 -30.30
CA CYS A 23 0.71 -22.92 -30.31
C CYS A 23 0.92 -21.74 -29.34
N ILE A 24 1.12 -22.05 -28.07
CA ILE A 24 1.57 -21.06 -27.10
C ILE A 24 2.98 -20.76 -27.57
N ALA A 25 3.12 -19.62 -28.26
CA ALA A 25 4.45 -19.13 -28.65
C ALA A 25 5.28 -19.03 -27.38
N GLU A 26 6.48 -19.54 -27.40
CA GLU A 26 7.41 -19.34 -26.30
C GLU A 26 7.62 -17.83 -26.10
N PRO A 27 7.62 -17.31 -24.86
CA PRO A 27 7.83 -15.90 -24.62
C PRO A 27 9.16 -15.45 -25.22
N THR A 28 9.12 -14.37 -25.95
CA THR A 28 10.33 -13.78 -26.54
C THR A 28 11.16 -13.10 -25.44
N GLU A 29 12.43 -12.84 -25.72
CA GLU A 29 13.28 -12.03 -24.81
C GLU A 29 12.64 -10.66 -24.49
N THR A 30 11.96 -10.07 -25.45
CA THR A 30 11.22 -8.82 -25.27
C THR A 30 10.07 -9.00 -24.29
N ASP A 31 9.32 -10.10 -24.34
CA ASP A 31 8.23 -10.37 -23.41
C ASP A 31 8.76 -10.54 -21.98
N ALA A 32 9.88 -11.22 -21.79
CA ALA A 32 10.53 -11.37 -20.49
C ALA A 32 11.00 -10.03 -19.91
N ILE A 33 11.51 -9.12 -20.75
CA ILE A 33 11.88 -7.76 -20.32
C ILE A 33 10.65 -6.96 -19.89
N TRP A 34 9.55 -7.04 -20.64
CA TRP A 34 8.31 -6.35 -20.27
C TRP A 34 7.71 -6.88 -18.97
N GLU A 35 7.81 -8.17 -18.72
CA GLU A 35 7.39 -8.78 -17.46
C GLU A 35 8.21 -8.24 -16.30
N GLN A 36 9.54 -8.21 -16.40
CA GLN A 36 10.42 -7.65 -15.37
C GLN A 36 10.16 -6.15 -15.10
N ILE A 37 9.93 -5.36 -16.15
CA ILE A 37 9.58 -3.94 -16.01
C ILE A 37 8.25 -3.80 -15.27
N SER A 38 7.27 -4.61 -15.61
CA SER A 38 5.94 -4.59 -14.97
C SER A 38 6.02 -4.98 -13.50
N GLU A 39 6.77 -6.00 -13.15
CA GLU A 39 7.00 -6.39 -11.77
C GLU A 39 7.72 -5.30 -10.97
N ALA A 40 8.78 -4.72 -11.54
CA ALA A 40 9.50 -3.62 -10.91
C ALA A 40 8.60 -2.39 -10.68
N TYR A 41 7.73 -2.08 -11.65
CA TYR A 41 6.76 -1.00 -11.51
C TYR A 41 5.76 -1.27 -10.38
N ILE A 42 5.16 -2.47 -10.35
CA ILE A 42 4.19 -2.86 -9.32
C ILE A 42 4.84 -2.82 -7.93
N TYR A 43 6.08 -3.33 -7.82
CA TYR A 43 6.83 -3.31 -6.57
C TYR A 43 7.13 -1.90 -6.09
N ALA A 44 7.61 -1.01 -6.97
CA ALA A 44 8.04 0.33 -6.61
C ALA A 44 6.89 1.34 -6.45
N PHE A 45 5.73 1.09 -7.09
CA PHE A 45 4.63 2.04 -7.15
C PHE A 45 4.14 2.53 -5.77
N PRO A 46 3.88 1.66 -4.77
CA PRO A 46 3.47 2.11 -3.45
C PRO A 46 4.50 3.03 -2.79
N LEU A 47 5.78 2.69 -2.89
CA LEU A 47 6.88 3.46 -2.33
C LEU A 47 6.99 4.86 -2.95
N VAL A 48 6.90 4.95 -4.29
CA VAL A 48 6.94 6.22 -5.01
C VAL A 48 5.73 7.09 -4.64
N LEU A 49 4.54 6.50 -4.58
CA LEU A 49 3.31 7.21 -4.21
C LEU A 49 3.36 7.70 -2.76
N THR A 50 3.85 6.88 -1.85
CA THR A 50 4.04 7.23 -0.43
C THR A 50 5.02 8.39 -0.28
N ASN A 51 6.14 8.36 -1.01
CA ASN A 51 7.11 9.46 -1.00
C ASN A 51 6.53 10.76 -1.58
N ALA A 52 5.76 10.69 -2.65
CA ALA A 52 5.06 11.85 -3.21
C ALA A 52 4.04 12.42 -2.19
N THR A 53 3.29 11.55 -1.52
CA THR A 53 2.33 11.93 -0.47
C THR A 53 3.04 12.56 0.73
N LYS A 54 4.17 11.99 1.18
CA LYS A 54 5.03 12.58 2.21
C LYS A 54 5.45 13.99 1.83
N THR A 55 6.00 14.16 0.63
CA THR A 55 6.47 15.46 0.14
C THR A 55 5.35 16.51 0.13
N MET A 56 4.15 16.13 -0.32
CA MET A 56 2.98 17.02 -0.29
C MET A 56 2.54 17.35 1.13
N SER A 57 2.46 16.35 2.01
CA SER A 57 1.95 16.49 3.38
C SER A 57 2.90 17.23 4.30
N THR A 58 4.20 17.24 4.01
CA THR A 58 5.23 17.91 4.81
C THR A 58 5.65 19.27 4.26
N ASN A 59 5.14 19.66 3.10
CA ASN A 59 5.38 21.00 2.55
C ASN A 59 4.50 22.03 3.27
N THR A 60 5.10 22.85 4.10
CA THR A 60 4.44 23.87 4.94
C THR A 60 4.69 25.29 4.41
N ASP A 61 4.60 25.51 3.10
CA ASP A 61 4.74 26.83 2.48
C ASP A 61 3.66 27.86 2.87
N GLY A 62 2.73 27.46 3.74
CA GLY A 62 1.66 28.32 4.26
C GLY A 62 0.43 28.43 3.37
N SER A 63 0.45 27.88 2.18
CA SER A 63 -0.68 27.96 1.23
C SER A 63 -1.79 26.95 1.53
N VAL A 64 -1.48 25.85 2.23
CA VAL A 64 -2.42 24.76 2.49
C VAL A 64 -2.43 24.40 3.97
N THR A 65 -3.63 24.35 4.56
CA THR A 65 -3.84 23.88 5.94
C THR A 65 -3.82 22.35 5.99
N GLY A 66 -3.54 21.79 7.17
CA GLY A 66 -3.56 20.34 7.37
C GLY A 66 -2.23 19.66 7.03
N ARG A 67 -1.13 20.41 7.00
CA ARG A 67 0.24 19.91 6.79
C ARG A 67 1.10 20.16 8.02
N ALA A 68 2.08 19.30 8.24
CA ALA A 68 3.08 19.48 9.29
C ALA A 68 4.45 19.06 8.78
N PRO A 69 5.54 19.65 9.24
CA PRO A 69 6.89 19.18 8.94
C PRO A 69 7.08 17.71 9.37
N VAL A 70 8.10 17.08 8.83
CA VAL A 70 8.55 15.75 9.32
C VAL A 70 8.77 15.80 10.83
N ASN A 71 8.41 14.73 11.52
CA ASN A 71 8.49 14.58 12.98
C ASN A 71 7.56 15.53 13.78
N GLN A 72 6.55 16.08 13.12
CA GLN A 72 5.49 16.84 13.78
C GLN A 72 4.11 16.28 13.45
N ILE A 73 3.22 16.34 14.42
CA ILE A 73 1.85 15.84 14.26
C ILE A 73 0.95 16.97 13.76
N ASN A 74 0.21 16.69 12.70
CA ASN A 74 -0.94 17.49 12.29
C ASN A 74 -2.22 16.88 12.84
N HIS A 75 -3.03 17.68 13.51
CA HIS A 75 -4.33 17.27 14.04
C HIS A 75 -5.47 17.86 13.21
N ALA A 76 -6.33 17.03 12.66
CA ALA A 76 -7.56 17.48 12.05
C ALA A 76 -8.50 18.01 13.13
N LYS A 77 -8.96 19.24 12.95
CA LYS A 77 -9.84 19.92 13.92
C LYS A 77 -11.32 19.84 13.54
N LYS A 78 -11.60 19.28 12.34
CA LYS A 78 -12.96 19.13 11.82
C LYS A 78 -13.07 17.79 11.10
N LEU A 79 -14.24 17.19 11.16
CA LEU A 79 -14.58 16.05 10.32
C LEU A 79 -14.61 16.46 8.84
N ALA A 80 -14.36 15.50 7.96
CA ALA A 80 -14.53 15.73 6.52
C ALA A 80 -16.01 15.99 6.20
N ASP A 81 -16.27 17.01 5.40
CA ASP A 81 -17.59 17.37 4.93
C ASP A 81 -17.66 17.32 3.40
N ALA A 82 -18.80 17.72 2.83
CA ALA A 82 -19.03 17.68 1.38
C ALA A 82 -18.07 18.58 0.57
N SER A 83 -17.31 19.47 1.18
CA SER A 83 -16.29 20.31 0.54
C SER A 83 -14.91 19.64 0.46
N PHE A 84 -14.69 18.58 1.21
CA PHE A 84 -13.43 17.85 1.24
C PHE A 84 -13.21 17.11 -0.10
N ARG A 85 -12.07 17.36 -0.75
CA ARG A 85 -11.75 16.85 -2.10
C ARG A 85 -10.41 16.12 -2.19
N THR A 86 -9.74 15.91 -1.06
CA THR A 86 -8.37 15.35 -1.05
C THR A 86 -8.36 13.86 -1.38
N VAL A 87 -9.38 13.12 -0.95
CA VAL A 87 -9.55 11.70 -1.25
C VAL A 87 -10.97 11.40 -1.71
N VAL A 88 -11.18 10.28 -2.40
CA VAL A 88 -12.46 9.91 -3.01
C VAL A 88 -13.52 9.57 -1.96
N THR A 89 -13.13 8.84 -0.91
CA THR A 89 -14.03 8.37 0.16
C THR A 89 -13.44 8.70 1.52
N PRO A 90 -13.54 9.97 1.97
CA PRO A 90 -13.03 10.35 3.27
C PRO A 90 -13.84 9.72 4.40
N ASN A 91 -13.18 9.40 5.51
CA ASN A 91 -13.88 9.09 6.75
C ASN A 91 -14.52 10.37 7.30
N VAL A 92 -15.81 10.30 7.61
CA VAL A 92 -16.60 11.43 8.09
C VAL A 92 -16.96 11.33 9.57
N ASP A 93 -16.52 10.26 10.24
CA ASP A 93 -16.97 9.93 11.61
C ASP A 93 -15.88 10.14 12.67
N THR A 94 -14.61 10.15 12.27
CA THR A 94 -13.47 10.26 13.19
C THR A 94 -12.51 11.38 12.79
N LEU A 95 -11.86 11.96 13.80
CA LEU A 95 -10.77 12.91 13.59
C LEU A 95 -9.45 12.16 13.47
N TYR A 96 -8.62 12.61 12.57
CA TYR A 96 -7.27 12.04 12.35
C TYR A 96 -6.18 12.95 12.89
N SER A 97 -5.17 12.32 13.47
CA SER A 97 -3.87 12.92 13.69
C SER A 97 -2.87 12.20 12.82
N GLN A 98 -2.05 12.91 12.07
CA GLN A 98 -1.12 12.35 11.12
C GLN A 98 0.28 12.94 11.32
N ALA A 99 1.29 12.09 11.23
CA ALA A 99 2.68 12.50 11.21
C ALA A 99 3.49 11.67 10.21
N TRP A 100 4.50 12.28 9.64
CA TRP A 100 5.55 11.60 8.89
C TRP A 100 6.80 11.54 9.76
N LEU A 101 7.23 10.32 10.10
CA LEU A 101 8.34 10.11 11.01
C LEU A 101 9.62 9.83 10.21
N ASP A 102 10.69 10.50 10.57
CA ASP A 102 12.05 10.16 10.18
C ASP A 102 12.80 9.73 11.42
N ILE A 103 13.02 8.44 11.53
CA ILE A 103 13.70 7.79 12.65
C ILE A 103 15.13 7.35 12.28
N GLY A 104 15.66 7.88 11.14
CA GLY A 104 16.96 7.49 10.62
C GLY A 104 18.12 7.93 11.49
N ALA A 105 18.02 9.09 12.12
CA ALA A 105 19.07 9.64 12.97
C ALA A 105 18.94 9.18 14.42
N GLU A 106 17.72 9.12 14.95
CA GLU A 106 17.44 8.79 16.35
C GLU A 106 16.03 8.22 16.51
N PRO A 107 15.80 7.38 17.51
CA PRO A 107 14.47 6.93 17.86
C PRO A 107 13.56 8.08 18.28
N MET A 108 12.26 7.89 18.09
CA MET A 108 11.25 8.84 18.55
C MET A 108 10.40 8.23 19.66
N VAL A 109 10.05 9.04 20.64
CA VAL A 109 9.08 8.66 21.68
C VAL A 109 7.71 9.20 21.30
N TYR A 110 6.76 8.31 21.17
CA TYR A 110 5.37 8.62 20.97
C TYR A 110 4.59 8.37 22.27
N VAL A 111 3.86 9.36 22.75
CA VAL A 111 3.02 9.22 23.94
C VAL A 111 1.56 9.15 23.50
N LEU A 112 0.91 8.02 23.77
CA LEU A 112 -0.52 7.86 23.62
C LEU A 112 -1.18 8.17 24.98
N PRO A 113 -1.94 9.27 25.09
CA PRO A 113 -2.51 9.69 26.36
C PRO A 113 -3.70 8.80 26.77
N GLU A 114 -3.98 8.76 28.06
CA GLU A 114 -5.25 8.24 28.54
C GLU A 114 -6.42 9.07 28.01
N THR A 115 -7.47 8.39 27.60
CA THR A 115 -8.69 9.01 27.10
C THR A 115 -9.89 8.10 27.34
N ASP A 116 -11.06 8.69 27.56
CA ASP A 116 -12.35 8.00 27.64
C ASP A 116 -12.94 7.64 26.26
N ARG A 117 -12.24 8.00 25.19
CA ARG A 117 -12.64 7.74 23.82
C ARG A 117 -11.75 6.67 23.18
N PHE A 118 -12.32 5.98 22.21
CA PHE A 118 -11.53 5.11 21.37
C PHE A 118 -10.45 5.91 20.65
N CYS A 119 -9.21 5.49 20.81
CA CYS A 119 -8.05 6.04 20.14
C CYS A 119 -7.08 4.91 19.83
N ASN A 120 -6.57 4.88 18.61
CA ASN A 120 -5.47 4.01 18.23
C ASN A 120 -4.46 4.75 17.36
N VAL A 121 -3.27 4.22 17.28
CA VAL A 121 -2.21 4.73 16.39
C VAL A 121 -1.73 3.61 15.51
N GLN A 122 -1.94 3.75 14.22
CA GLN A 122 -1.42 2.82 13.22
C GLN A 122 -0.09 3.35 12.69
N LEU A 123 0.96 2.56 12.82
CA LEU A 123 2.26 2.82 12.23
C LEU A 123 2.36 2.08 10.90
N LEU A 124 2.68 2.81 9.86
CA LEU A 124 2.86 2.28 8.52
C LEU A 124 4.31 2.40 8.06
N ASP A 125 4.79 1.40 7.35
CA ASP A 125 6.07 1.49 6.65
C ASP A 125 5.94 2.29 5.33
N ALA A 126 7.05 2.42 4.60
CA ALA A 126 7.08 3.15 3.35
C ALA A 126 6.28 2.50 2.21
N TRP A 127 5.94 1.22 2.31
CA TRP A 127 5.04 0.50 1.40
C TRP A 127 3.59 0.49 1.87
N THR A 128 3.26 1.22 2.95
CA THR A 128 1.94 1.27 3.59
C THR A 128 1.51 -0.04 4.28
N ASN A 129 2.45 -0.94 4.56
CA ASN A 129 2.15 -2.08 5.42
C ASN A 129 2.01 -1.62 6.86
N THR A 130 1.09 -2.22 7.61
CA THR A 130 0.95 -1.96 9.03
C THR A 130 2.11 -2.60 9.80
N ALA A 131 3.00 -1.76 10.33
CA ALA A 131 4.12 -2.19 11.15
C ALA A 131 3.70 -2.46 12.61
N ALA A 132 2.81 -1.62 13.15
CA ALA A 132 2.25 -1.79 14.49
C ALA A 132 0.93 -1.02 14.64
N VAL A 133 0.13 -1.43 15.64
CA VAL A 133 -1.05 -0.69 16.12
C VAL A 133 -0.91 -0.51 17.64
N LEU A 134 -0.96 0.74 18.09
CA LEU A 134 -0.88 1.09 19.50
C LEU A 134 -2.30 1.45 19.98
N GLU A 135 -2.79 0.72 20.98
CA GLU A 135 -4.16 0.90 21.49
C GLU A 135 -4.19 1.25 22.98
N ALA A 136 -3.17 0.84 23.74
CA ALA A 136 -3.09 1.15 25.15
C ALA A 136 -2.42 2.52 25.38
N PRO A 137 -2.87 3.32 26.34
CA PRO A 137 -2.14 4.51 26.78
C PRO A 137 -0.73 4.16 27.25
N GLY A 138 0.24 5.00 26.92
CA GLY A 138 1.63 4.76 27.30
C GLY A 138 2.64 5.52 26.46
N ALA A 139 3.91 5.36 26.79
CA ALA A 139 5.02 5.88 26.02
C ALA A 139 5.64 4.74 25.19
N TYR A 140 5.82 4.99 23.91
CA TYR A 140 6.31 4.02 22.94
C TYR A 140 7.56 4.56 22.26
N ALA A 141 8.63 3.79 22.25
CA ALA A 141 9.80 4.09 21.45
C ALA A 141 9.64 3.52 20.04
N ILE A 142 9.76 4.38 19.05
CA ILE A 142 9.74 4.03 17.63
C ILE A 142 11.17 4.12 17.12
N ALA A 143 11.75 2.99 16.75
CA ALA A 143 13.14 2.88 16.35
C ALA A 143 13.28 1.92 15.15
N TYR A 144 14.39 2.02 14.44
CA TYR A 144 14.76 0.99 13.48
C TYR A 144 15.08 -0.34 14.17
N SER A 145 14.87 -1.44 13.50
CA SER A 145 15.18 -2.79 13.98
C SER A 145 16.66 -3.00 14.27
N SER A 146 17.55 -2.22 13.67
CA SER A 146 18.99 -2.25 13.89
C SER A 146 19.48 -1.24 14.93
N TRP A 147 18.58 -0.54 15.63
CA TRP A 147 18.97 0.37 16.68
C TRP A 147 19.39 -0.40 17.94
N GLU A 148 20.61 -0.13 18.44
CA GLU A 148 21.22 -0.83 19.59
C GLU A 148 21.28 0.04 20.85
N GLY A 149 20.56 1.14 20.90
CA GLY A 149 20.55 2.03 22.05
C GLY A 149 19.77 1.46 23.24
N THR A 150 19.88 2.14 24.38
CA THR A 150 19.12 1.82 25.60
C THR A 150 17.87 2.68 25.64
N LEU A 151 16.72 2.05 25.86
CA LEU A 151 15.47 2.79 26.11
C LEU A 151 15.55 3.46 27.49
N PRO A 152 14.99 4.67 27.66
CA PRO A 152 14.85 5.27 28.98
C PRO A 152 13.99 4.37 29.87
N GLU A 153 14.35 4.30 31.14
CA GLU A 153 13.50 3.67 32.16
C GLU A 153 12.23 4.51 32.33
N GLY A 154 11.05 3.88 32.16
CA GLY A 154 9.75 4.55 32.28
C GLY A 154 8.67 3.67 32.81
#